data_e73b5000ed45ee4cb3e8b3253a561580
#
_entry.id   e73b5000ed45ee4cb3e8b3253a561580
#
_cell.length_a   1.000
_cell.length_b   1.000
_cell.length_c   1.000
_cell.angle_alpha   90.00
_cell.angle_beta   90.00
_cell.angle_gamma   90.00
#
_symmetry.space_group_name_H-M   'P 1'
#
loop_
_entity.id
_entity.type
_entity.pdbx_description
1 polymer ?
#
loop_
_entity_poly.entity_id
_entity_poly.type
_entity_poly.pdbx_seq_one_letter_code
_entity_poly.pdbx_strand_id
1 'polypeptide(L)'
;DFRAEPGKTTAIIGGTGSGKTTLLSLIPRLIDATAGAVTVSGHDVRDLDLDLLRSGIGLVPQRPYLFSGTVATNLRYGKTDATDEELWHALEIAQAADFVRAMPEGLDTPVAQGGTTVSGGQRQRLAIARALVRRPSVYLFDDSFSALDLATDARLRAALRPETADACMIIVAQRVSTIEDADQIIVLEDGAIVGIGKHEDLLTSCPCYVEIVESQRSVQDA
;
A
#
# COMPACT_ATOMS: atom_id res chain seq x y z
N ASP A 1 15.65 -3.76 13.97
CA ASP A 1 15.13 -2.37 13.81
C ASP A 1 15.33 -1.92 12.38
N PHE A 2 14.48 -1.02 11.88
CA PHE A 2 14.63 -0.37 10.58
C PHE A 2 14.05 1.04 10.61
N ARG A 3 14.38 1.83 9.60
CA ARG A 3 13.85 3.18 9.39
C ARG A 3 13.35 3.31 7.96
N ALA A 4 12.12 3.83 7.81
CA ALA A 4 11.58 4.25 6.53
C ALA A 4 11.66 5.78 6.43
N GLU A 5 12.08 6.30 5.28
CA GLU A 5 12.39 7.73 5.10
C GLU A 5 11.40 8.38 4.12
N PRO A 6 11.09 9.68 4.30
CA PRO A 6 10.32 10.44 3.31
C PRO A 6 11.02 10.44 1.93
N GLY A 7 10.22 10.42 0.87
CA GLY A 7 10.69 10.35 -0.50
C GLY A 7 11.27 8.98 -0.92
N LYS A 8 11.21 7.99 -0.04
CA LYS A 8 11.73 6.64 -0.31
C LYS A 8 10.67 5.57 -0.15
N THR A 9 10.86 4.49 -0.89
CA THR A 9 10.05 3.27 -0.82
C THR A 9 10.77 2.22 0.02
N THR A 10 10.16 1.82 1.13
CA THR A 10 10.55 0.67 1.93
C THR A 10 9.63 -0.49 1.61
N ALA A 11 10.16 -1.58 1.10
CA ALA A 11 9.40 -2.80 0.85
C ALA A 11 9.58 -3.81 1.98
N ILE A 12 8.54 -4.62 2.22
CA ILE A 12 8.57 -5.71 3.20
C ILE A 12 8.14 -6.99 2.47
N ILE A 13 8.99 -8.00 2.48
CA ILE A 13 8.74 -9.30 1.87
C ILE A 13 9.01 -10.43 2.85
N GLY A 14 8.44 -11.59 2.62
CA GLY A 14 8.62 -12.79 3.44
C GLY A 14 7.48 -13.78 3.24
N GLY A 15 7.60 -14.98 3.75
CA GLY A 15 6.61 -16.03 3.65
C GLY A 15 5.24 -15.66 4.24
N THR A 16 4.21 -16.46 3.92
CA THR A 16 2.90 -16.32 4.55
C THR A 16 3.03 -16.55 6.05
N GLY A 17 2.44 -15.66 6.86
CA GLY A 17 2.53 -15.75 8.32
C GLY A 17 3.80 -15.14 8.95
N SER A 18 4.75 -14.61 8.18
CA SER A 18 5.98 -14.01 8.70
C SER A 18 5.79 -12.70 9.49
N GLY A 19 4.56 -12.19 9.63
CA GLY A 19 4.27 -11.02 10.46
C GLY A 19 4.20 -9.68 9.71
N LYS A 20 4.25 -9.64 8.37
CA LYS A 20 4.24 -8.40 7.56
C LYS A 20 3.07 -7.47 7.86
N THR A 21 1.84 -7.98 7.80
CA THR A 21 0.62 -7.22 8.11
C THR A 21 0.59 -6.77 9.57
N THR A 22 1.10 -7.61 10.49
CA THR A 22 1.22 -7.26 11.91
C THR A 22 2.17 -6.08 12.10
N LEU A 23 3.35 -6.14 11.48
CA LEU A 23 4.32 -5.05 11.51
C LEU A 23 3.73 -3.75 10.94
N LEU A 24 3.03 -3.84 9.80
CA LEU A 24 2.37 -2.68 9.20
C LEU A 24 1.29 -2.09 10.11
N SER A 25 0.56 -2.93 10.85
CA SER A 25 -0.54 -2.53 11.74
C SER A 25 -0.08 -1.78 12.99
N LEU A 26 1.20 -1.88 13.37
CA LEU A 26 1.79 -1.11 14.46
C LEU A 26 1.89 0.39 14.13
N ILE A 27 2.10 0.74 12.87
CA ILE A 27 2.35 2.14 12.45
C ILE A 27 1.13 3.03 12.68
N PRO A 28 -0.10 2.67 12.19
CA PRO A 28 -1.33 3.43 12.50
C PRO A 28 -1.90 3.09 13.87
N ARG A 29 -1.15 2.35 14.70
CA ARG A 29 -1.56 1.90 16.03
C ARG A 29 -2.94 1.20 16.00
N LEU A 30 -3.09 0.23 15.07
CA LEU A 30 -4.23 -0.70 15.09
C LEU A 30 -4.01 -1.78 16.17
N ILE A 31 -2.75 -2.04 16.50
CA ILE A 31 -2.28 -2.85 17.61
C ILE A 31 -1.10 -2.15 18.27
N ASP A 32 -0.92 -2.31 19.56
CA ASP A 32 0.22 -1.78 20.29
C ASP A 32 1.40 -2.76 20.27
N ALA A 33 2.62 -2.22 20.21
CA ALA A 33 3.83 -3.00 20.37
C ALA A 33 3.95 -3.49 21.82
N THR A 34 4.22 -4.79 22.01
CA THR A 34 4.42 -5.40 23.34
C THR A 34 5.80 -5.11 23.92
N ALA A 35 6.76 -4.80 23.07
CA ALA A 35 8.11 -4.38 23.43
C ALA A 35 8.68 -3.46 22.35
N GLY A 36 9.68 -2.65 22.71
CA GLY A 36 10.24 -1.66 21.78
C GLY A 36 9.33 -0.45 21.57
N ALA A 37 9.58 0.28 20.48
CA ALA A 37 8.82 1.49 20.13
C ALA A 37 8.63 1.60 18.60
N VAL A 38 7.51 2.19 18.21
CA VAL A 38 7.26 2.62 16.84
C VAL A 38 7.14 4.14 16.85
N THR A 39 7.93 4.81 16.01
CA THR A 39 7.91 6.27 15.93
C THR A 39 7.49 6.75 14.56
N VAL A 40 6.64 7.78 14.52
CA VAL A 40 6.25 8.50 13.31
C VAL A 40 6.64 9.96 13.50
N SER A 41 7.41 10.52 12.56
CA SER A 41 7.94 11.88 12.63
C SER A 41 8.70 12.16 13.95
N GLY A 42 9.39 11.15 14.48
CA GLY A 42 10.19 11.25 15.72
C GLY A 42 9.43 11.10 17.03
N HIS A 43 8.10 10.91 16.98
CA HIS A 43 7.24 10.72 18.15
C HIS A 43 6.78 9.26 18.27
N ASP A 44 6.82 8.70 19.47
CA ASP A 44 6.25 7.38 19.73
C ASP A 44 4.74 7.42 19.43
N VAL A 45 4.26 6.45 18.66
CA VAL A 45 2.83 6.40 18.28
C VAL A 45 1.89 6.27 19.49
N ARG A 46 2.41 5.80 20.63
CA ARG A 46 1.66 5.68 21.88
C ARG A 46 1.39 7.02 22.57
N ASP A 47 2.24 8.01 22.27
CA ASP A 47 2.15 9.36 22.84
C ASP A 47 1.32 10.32 21.97
N LEU A 48 0.95 9.87 20.75
CA LEU A 48 0.17 10.68 19.81
C LEU A 48 -1.33 10.45 19.99
N ASP A 49 -2.10 11.52 19.78
CA ASP A 49 -3.53 11.40 19.54
C ASP A 49 -3.81 10.53 18.32
N LEU A 50 -4.76 9.59 18.40
CA LEU A 50 -5.03 8.63 17.34
C LEU A 50 -5.55 9.27 16.05
N ASP A 51 -6.38 10.31 16.17
CA ASP A 51 -6.91 11.00 15.01
C ASP A 51 -5.81 11.78 14.30
N LEU A 52 -4.94 12.43 15.08
CA LEU A 52 -3.75 13.11 14.54
C LEU A 52 -2.81 12.12 13.85
N LEU A 53 -2.45 11.01 14.50
CA LEU A 53 -1.59 9.97 13.92
C LEU A 53 -2.18 9.43 12.62
N ARG A 54 -3.44 9.00 12.65
CA ARG A 54 -4.12 8.37 11.51
C ARG A 54 -4.45 9.35 10.40
N SER A 55 -4.57 10.64 10.71
CA SER A 55 -4.74 11.68 9.68
C SER A 55 -3.54 11.77 8.74
N GLY A 56 -2.34 11.53 9.23
CA GLY A 56 -1.11 11.52 8.45
C GLY A 56 -0.80 10.21 7.72
N ILE A 57 -1.66 9.18 7.85
CA ILE A 57 -1.41 7.83 7.31
C ILE A 57 -2.51 7.43 6.33
N GLY A 58 -2.13 7.01 5.14
CA GLY A 58 -2.99 6.37 4.14
C GLY A 58 -2.75 4.87 4.11
N LEU A 59 -3.66 4.08 4.68
CA LEU A 59 -3.57 2.63 4.67
C LEU A 59 -4.45 2.02 3.59
N VAL A 60 -3.86 1.20 2.73
CA VAL A 60 -4.56 0.35 1.76
C VAL A 60 -4.39 -1.11 2.20
N PRO A 61 -5.43 -1.74 2.74
CA PRO A 61 -5.35 -3.10 3.24
C PRO A 61 -5.33 -4.13 2.10
N GLN A 62 -4.85 -5.33 2.39
CA GLN A 62 -4.82 -6.46 1.46
C GLN A 62 -6.21 -6.79 0.91
N ARG A 63 -7.25 -6.71 1.75
CA ARG A 63 -8.64 -6.89 1.34
C ARG A 63 -9.37 -5.56 1.44
N PRO A 64 -9.47 -4.81 0.34
CA PRO A 64 -10.11 -3.51 0.35
C PRO A 64 -11.62 -3.64 0.58
N TYR A 65 -12.14 -2.74 1.40
CA TYR A 65 -13.56 -2.63 1.66
C TYR A 65 -14.10 -1.31 1.12
N LEU A 66 -15.22 -1.38 0.39
CA LEU A 66 -15.98 -0.22 -0.05
C LEU A 66 -17.30 -0.18 0.71
N PHE A 67 -17.67 1.03 1.11
CA PHE A 67 -18.93 1.27 1.82
C PHE A 67 -20.08 1.44 0.84
N SER A 68 -21.29 1.17 1.29
CA SER A 68 -22.50 1.51 0.54
C SER A 68 -22.56 3.03 0.30
N GLY A 69 -22.86 3.43 -0.93
CA GLY A 69 -22.88 4.83 -1.36
C GLY A 69 -22.52 4.96 -2.83
N THR A 70 -21.74 5.95 -3.21
CA THR A 70 -21.25 6.15 -4.58
C THR A 70 -19.73 5.98 -4.65
N VAL A 71 -19.16 6.01 -5.85
CA VAL A 71 -17.70 6.09 -6.02
C VAL A 71 -17.17 7.34 -5.30
N ALA A 72 -17.77 8.51 -5.52
CA ALA A 72 -17.36 9.76 -4.87
C ALA A 72 -17.41 9.68 -3.36
N THR A 73 -18.49 9.17 -2.76
CA THR A 73 -18.59 9.05 -1.29
C THR A 73 -17.53 8.12 -0.74
N ASN A 74 -17.20 7.03 -1.44
CA ASN A 74 -16.12 6.11 -1.04
C ASN A 74 -14.75 6.80 -1.05
N LEU A 75 -14.45 7.62 -2.04
CA LEU A 75 -13.19 8.37 -2.11
C LEU A 75 -13.13 9.45 -1.04
N ARG A 76 -14.25 10.14 -0.77
CA ARG A 76 -14.35 11.19 0.26
C ARG A 76 -14.20 10.67 1.69
N TYR A 77 -14.24 9.36 1.93
CA TYR A 77 -13.75 8.82 3.23
C TYR A 77 -12.27 9.12 3.46
N GLY A 78 -11.47 9.34 2.42
CA GLY A 78 -10.09 9.80 2.55
C GLY A 78 -9.99 11.28 2.96
N LYS A 79 -10.83 12.13 2.36
CA LYS A 79 -10.91 13.58 2.61
C LYS A 79 -12.34 14.04 2.29
N THR A 80 -13.09 14.42 3.34
CA THR A 80 -14.54 14.68 3.26
C THR A 80 -14.91 15.86 2.36
N ASP A 81 -14.05 16.87 2.28
CA ASP A 81 -14.19 18.09 1.49
C ASP A 81 -13.45 18.04 0.15
N ALA A 82 -13.05 16.85 -0.30
CA ALA A 82 -12.37 16.69 -1.59
C ALA A 82 -13.27 17.12 -2.74
N THR A 83 -12.73 17.95 -3.64
CA THR A 83 -13.41 18.36 -4.87
C THR A 83 -13.45 17.22 -5.89
N ASP A 84 -14.32 17.29 -6.88
CA ASP A 84 -14.40 16.28 -7.92
C ASP A 84 -13.10 16.20 -8.73
N GLU A 85 -12.40 17.32 -8.93
CA GLU A 85 -11.08 17.35 -9.58
C GLU A 85 -10.04 16.56 -8.78
N GLU A 86 -10.02 16.69 -7.44
CA GLU A 86 -9.15 15.91 -6.56
C GLU A 86 -9.48 14.42 -6.62
N LEU A 87 -10.78 14.07 -6.71
CA LEU A 87 -11.20 12.68 -6.86
C LEU A 87 -10.75 12.09 -8.20
N TRP A 88 -10.95 12.83 -9.31
CA TRP A 88 -10.51 12.37 -10.63
C TRP A 88 -9.01 12.25 -10.73
N HIS A 89 -8.24 13.18 -10.17
CA HIS A 89 -6.78 13.09 -10.10
C HIS A 89 -6.32 11.82 -9.36
N ALA A 90 -6.90 11.54 -8.19
CA ALA A 90 -6.58 10.33 -7.45
C ALA A 90 -6.97 9.04 -8.21
N LEU A 91 -8.08 9.06 -8.96
CA LEU A 91 -8.50 7.95 -9.82
C LEU A 91 -7.53 7.74 -10.99
N GLU A 92 -7.01 8.81 -11.59
CA GLU A 92 -6.01 8.74 -12.66
C GLU A 92 -4.72 8.07 -12.18
N ILE A 93 -4.19 8.51 -11.03
CA ILE A 93 -3.01 7.90 -10.41
C ILE A 93 -3.27 6.43 -10.10
N ALA A 94 -4.42 6.10 -9.49
CA ALA A 94 -4.82 4.74 -9.16
C ALA A 94 -5.18 3.88 -10.37
N GLN A 95 -5.03 4.38 -11.61
CA GLN A 95 -5.41 3.69 -12.85
C GLN A 95 -6.89 3.26 -12.86
N ALA A 96 -7.75 4.07 -12.22
CA ALA A 96 -9.17 3.79 -12.03
C ALA A 96 -10.07 4.70 -12.87
N ALA A 97 -9.55 5.82 -13.40
CA ALA A 97 -10.35 6.83 -14.08
C ALA A 97 -11.10 6.26 -15.28
N ASP A 98 -10.47 5.43 -16.11
CA ASP A 98 -11.07 4.91 -17.33
C ASP A 98 -12.33 4.08 -17.05
N PHE A 99 -12.25 3.14 -16.09
CA PHE A 99 -13.42 2.34 -15.79
C PHE A 99 -14.51 3.12 -15.05
N VAL A 100 -14.16 4.12 -14.22
CA VAL A 100 -15.14 4.97 -13.56
C VAL A 100 -15.84 5.88 -14.59
N ARG A 101 -15.11 6.45 -15.57
CA ARG A 101 -15.71 7.22 -16.67
C ARG A 101 -16.62 6.36 -17.57
N ALA A 102 -16.33 5.06 -17.69
CA ALA A 102 -17.17 4.13 -18.45
C ALA A 102 -18.43 3.67 -17.69
N MET A 103 -18.53 3.94 -16.40
CA MET A 103 -19.75 3.68 -15.62
C MET A 103 -20.85 4.71 -15.98
N PRO A 104 -22.13 4.30 -16.00
CA PRO A 104 -23.23 5.18 -16.45
C PRO A 104 -23.31 6.53 -15.71
N GLU A 105 -23.00 6.55 -14.41
CA GLU A 105 -23.10 7.72 -13.54
C GLU A 105 -21.72 8.22 -13.08
N GLY A 106 -20.61 7.69 -13.61
CA GLY A 106 -19.25 8.12 -13.26
C GLY A 106 -18.99 8.09 -11.76
N LEU A 107 -18.64 9.24 -11.16
CA LEU A 107 -18.42 9.40 -9.72
C LEU A 107 -19.67 9.11 -8.87
N ASP A 108 -20.86 9.31 -9.40
CA ASP A 108 -22.12 9.08 -8.69
C ASP A 108 -22.61 7.64 -8.81
N THR A 109 -21.90 6.78 -9.55
CA THR A 109 -22.24 5.37 -9.70
C THR A 109 -22.36 4.70 -8.35
N PRO A 110 -23.50 4.01 -8.07
CA PRO A 110 -23.73 3.33 -6.81
C PRO A 110 -22.75 2.18 -6.57
N VAL A 111 -22.22 2.13 -5.37
CA VAL A 111 -21.36 1.05 -4.87
C VAL A 111 -22.09 0.33 -3.74
N ALA A 112 -22.31 -0.98 -3.91
CA ALA A 112 -22.89 -1.79 -2.86
C ALA A 112 -21.89 -2.06 -1.73
N GLN A 113 -22.39 -2.36 -0.54
CA GLN A 113 -21.58 -2.72 0.63
C GLN A 113 -20.58 -3.84 0.30
N GLY A 114 -19.33 -3.63 0.70
CA GLY A 114 -18.22 -4.55 0.38
C GLY A 114 -17.72 -4.44 -1.06
N GLY A 115 -18.30 -3.53 -1.88
CA GLY A 115 -17.88 -3.35 -3.27
C GLY A 115 -18.23 -4.52 -4.19
N THR A 116 -19.36 -5.21 -3.95
CA THR A 116 -19.78 -6.39 -4.73
C THR A 116 -20.18 -6.04 -6.17
N THR A 117 -20.43 -4.77 -6.46
CA THR A 117 -20.76 -4.24 -7.80
C THR A 117 -19.55 -4.01 -8.70
N VAL A 118 -18.34 -4.12 -8.16
CA VAL A 118 -17.08 -3.91 -8.89
C VAL A 118 -16.17 -5.13 -8.78
N SER A 119 -15.29 -5.34 -9.75
CA SER A 119 -14.32 -6.44 -9.71
C SER A 119 -13.29 -6.27 -8.57
N GLY A 120 -12.57 -7.34 -8.22
CA GLY A 120 -11.52 -7.29 -7.19
C GLY A 120 -10.44 -6.23 -7.48
N GLY A 121 -9.93 -6.19 -8.72
CA GLY A 121 -8.95 -5.20 -9.15
C GLY A 121 -9.51 -3.77 -9.20
N GLN A 122 -10.78 -3.58 -9.59
CA GLN A 122 -11.45 -2.28 -9.53
C GLN A 122 -11.60 -1.80 -8.09
N ARG A 123 -12.04 -2.69 -7.18
CA ARG A 123 -12.18 -2.41 -5.76
C ARG A 123 -10.83 -2.01 -5.13
N GLN A 124 -9.75 -2.71 -5.49
CA GLN A 124 -8.40 -2.40 -5.04
C GLN A 124 -7.98 -1.00 -5.49
N ARG A 125 -8.17 -0.67 -6.78
CA ARG A 125 -7.82 0.64 -7.31
C ARG A 125 -8.64 1.78 -6.71
N LEU A 126 -9.92 1.56 -6.41
CA LEU A 126 -10.73 2.55 -5.67
C LEU A 126 -10.24 2.74 -4.23
N ALA A 127 -9.80 1.69 -3.56
CA ALA A 127 -9.21 1.81 -2.22
C ALA A 127 -7.87 2.55 -2.23
N ILE A 128 -7.05 2.34 -3.27
CA ILE A 128 -5.81 3.10 -3.50
C ILE A 128 -6.15 4.59 -3.76
N ALA A 129 -7.10 4.87 -4.66
CA ALA A 129 -7.54 6.24 -4.92
C ALA A 129 -8.02 6.95 -3.65
N ARG A 130 -8.79 6.27 -2.79
CA ARG A 130 -9.23 6.81 -1.48
C ARG A 130 -8.05 7.21 -0.58
N ALA A 131 -6.99 6.41 -0.55
CA ALA A 131 -5.79 6.75 0.21
C ALA A 131 -5.04 7.95 -0.39
N LEU A 132 -5.02 8.05 -1.73
CA LEU A 132 -4.37 9.15 -2.46
C LEU A 132 -5.10 10.49 -2.28
N VAL A 133 -6.43 10.50 -2.28
CA VAL A 133 -7.23 11.74 -2.04
C VAL A 133 -6.81 12.41 -0.74
N ARG A 134 -6.42 11.64 0.26
CA ARG A 134 -6.01 12.15 1.58
C ARG A 134 -4.68 12.90 1.56
N ARG A 135 -3.78 12.58 0.61
CA ARG A 135 -2.39 13.08 0.53
C ARG A 135 -1.63 12.99 1.87
N PRO A 136 -1.55 11.79 2.47
CA PRO A 136 -0.90 11.59 3.75
C PRO A 136 0.63 11.70 3.63
N SER A 137 1.32 11.89 4.76
CA SER A 137 2.79 11.85 4.83
C SER A 137 3.36 10.43 4.84
N VAL A 138 2.53 9.42 5.13
CA VAL A 138 2.91 8.00 5.13
C VAL A 138 1.85 7.19 4.37
N TYR A 139 2.29 6.47 3.36
CA TYR A 139 1.48 5.49 2.64
C TYR A 139 1.85 4.08 3.06
N LEU A 140 0.86 3.28 3.42
CA LEU A 140 0.99 1.88 3.78
C LEU A 140 0.17 1.02 2.81
N PHE A 141 0.84 0.17 2.04
CA PHE A 141 0.22 -0.75 1.10
C PHE A 141 0.43 -2.19 1.60
N ASP A 142 -0.62 -2.83 2.08
CA ASP A 142 -0.57 -4.22 2.52
C ASP A 142 -0.97 -5.14 1.37
N ASP A 143 -0.01 -5.68 0.65
CA ASP A 143 -0.18 -6.57 -0.51
C ASP A 143 -1.20 -6.07 -1.54
N SER A 144 -1.27 -4.74 -1.67
CA SER A 144 -2.35 -4.06 -2.41
C SER A 144 -2.21 -4.14 -3.92
N PHE A 145 -1.08 -4.61 -4.43
CA PHE A 145 -0.79 -4.72 -5.86
C PHE A 145 -1.02 -6.14 -6.40
N SER A 146 -1.14 -7.15 -5.54
CA SER A 146 -1.28 -8.55 -5.94
C SER A 146 -2.55 -8.86 -6.74
N ALA A 147 -3.62 -8.09 -6.52
CA ALA A 147 -4.90 -8.22 -7.24
C ALA A 147 -4.88 -7.56 -8.64
N LEU A 148 -3.78 -6.92 -9.03
CA LEU A 148 -3.63 -6.23 -10.31
C LEU A 148 -2.83 -7.09 -11.29
N ASP A 149 -3.13 -6.94 -12.57
CA ASP A 149 -2.27 -7.47 -13.63
C ASP A 149 -0.94 -6.68 -13.67
N LEU A 150 0.11 -7.32 -14.18
CA LEU A 150 1.47 -6.76 -14.17
C LEU A 150 1.58 -5.40 -14.88
N ALA A 151 0.84 -5.19 -15.98
CA ALA A 151 0.88 -3.93 -16.70
C ALA A 151 0.20 -2.80 -15.92
N THR A 152 -0.92 -3.08 -15.27
CA THR A 152 -1.63 -2.11 -14.41
C THR A 152 -0.81 -1.80 -13.16
N ASP A 153 -0.19 -2.80 -12.52
CA ASP A 153 0.71 -2.62 -11.37
C ASP A 153 1.88 -1.69 -11.75
N ALA A 154 2.57 -1.95 -12.86
CA ALA A 154 3.69 -1.13 -13.30
C ALA A 154 3.28 0.33 -13.58
N ARG A 155 2.15 0.56 -14.29
CA ARG A 155 1.62 1.92 -14.55
C ARG A 155 1.24 2.64 -13.26
N LEU A 156 0.59 1.94 -12.33
CA LEU A 156 0.20 2.49 -11.04
C LEU A 156 1.42 2.93 -10.23
N ARG A 157 2.44 2.06 -10.11
CA ARG A 157 3.68 2.40 -9.39
C ARG A 157 4.42 3.59 -10.04
N ALA A 158 4.47 3.65 -11.36
CA ALA A 158 5.05 4.78 -12.08
C ALA A 158 4.28 6.08 -11.80
N ALA A 159 2.95 6.04 -11.75
CA ALA A 159 2.11 7.20 -11.44
C ALA A 159 2.18 7.61 -9.95
N LEU A 160 2.42 6.65 -9.03
CA LEU A 160 2.57 6.95 -7.61
C LEU A 160 3.85 7.71 -7.28
N ARG A 161 4.97 7.42 -7.97
CA ARG A 161 6.28 8.01 -7.67
C ARG A 161 6.28 9.54 -7.54
N PRO A 162 5.77 10.32 -8.51
CA PRO A 162 5.73 11.79 -8.40
C PRO A 162 4.80 12.27 -7.30
N GLU A 163 3.69 11.58 -7.05
CA GLU A 163 2.67 11.96 -6.06
C GLU A 163 3.10 11.67 -4.62
N THR A 164 4.05 10.78 -4.44
CA THR A 164 4.56 10.37 -3.13
C THR A 164 6.00 10.82 -2.88
N ALA A 165 6.53 11.75 -3.70
CA ALA A 165 7.92 12.19 -3.65
C ALA A 165 8.35 12.77 -2.29
N ASP A 166 7.40 13.38 -1.55
CA ASP A 166 7.64 13.94 -0.21
C ASP A 166 7.11 13.03 0.92
N ALA A 167 6.49 11.90 0.57
CA ALA A 167 5.88 10.98 1.54
C ALA A 167 6.75 9.75 1.77
N CYS A 168 6.59 9.11 2.92
CA CYS A 168 7.18 7.81 3.21
C CYS A 168 6.27 6.72 2.64
N MET A 169 6.80 5.83 1.80
CA MET A 169 6.03 4.72 1.24
C MET A 169 6.51 3.39 1.80
N ILE A 170 5.59 2.62 2.39
CA ILE A 170 5.86 1.26 2.88
C ILE A 170 4.95 0.28 2.14
N ILE A 171 5.55 -0.67 1.45
CA ILE A 171 4.86 -1.66 0.61
C ILE A 171 5.13 -3.06 1.16
N VAL A 172 4.10 -3.74 1.61
CA VAL A 172 4.13 -5.19 1.79
C VAL A 172 3.80 -5.83 0.45
N ALA A 173 4.66 -6.71 -0.05
CA ALA A 173 4.44 -7.42 -1.30
C ALA A 173 4.76 -8.90 -1.19
N GLN A 174 4.07 -9.69 -2.01
CA GLN A 174 4.36 -11.11 -2.21
C GLN A 174 5.21 -11.33 -3.47
N ARG A 175 5.16 -10.39 -4.44
CA ARG A 175 5.91 -10.48 -5.70
C ARG A 175 7.19 -9.65 -5.63
N VAL A 176 8.32 -10.27 -5.98
CA VAL A 176 9.61 -9.58 -6.07
C VAL A 176 9.57 -8.46 -7.10
N SER A 177 8.94 -8.69 -8.27
CA SER A 177 8.80 -7.69 -9.34
C SER A 177 8.08 -6.41 -8.93
N THR A 178 7.33 -6.43 -7.83
CA THR A 178 6.68 -5.23 -7.28
C THR A 178 7.66 -4.35 -6.49
N ILE A 179 8.74 -4.93 -5.95
CA ILE A 179 9.60 -4.30 -4.96
C ILE A 179 11.08 -4.25 -5.34
N GLU A 180 11.49 -4.81 -6.47
CA GLU A 180 12.89 -4.83 -6.90
C GLU A 180 13.53 -3.44 -7.03
N ASP A 181 12.73 -2.42 -7.38
CA ASP A 181 13.14 -1.01 -7.47
C ASP A 181 13.01 -0.25 -6.12
N ALA A 182 12.68 -0.90 -5.01
CA ALA A 182 12.56 -0.22 -3.72
C ALA A 182 13.92 0.26 -3.21
N ASP A 183 13.92 1.42 -2.53
CA ASP A 183 15.14 1.99 -1.93
C ASP A 183 15.68 1.10 -0.80
N GLN A 184 14.78 0.39 -0.12
CA GLN A 184 15.10 -0.58 0.92
C GLN A 184 14.09 -1.73 0.89
N ILE A 185 14.58 -2.95 0.99
CA ILE A 185 13.78 -4.16 1.14
C ILE A 185 14.10 -4.79 2.50
N ILE A 186 13.06 -5.10 3.26
CA ILE A 186 13.12 -5.80 4.55
C ILE A 186 12.60 -7.20 4.33
N VAL A 187 13.42 -8.18 4.62
CA VAL A 187 13.05 -9.60 4.54
C VAL A 187 12.67 -10.11 5.92
N LEU A 188 11.41 -10.57 6.04
CA LEU A 188 10.86 -11.11 7.29
C LEU A 188 10.72 -12.62 7.21
N GLU A 189 11.22 -13.31 8.23
CA GLU A 189 11.04 -14.73 8.45
C GLU A 189 10.71 -14.97 9.93
N ASP A 190 9.64 -15.69 10.21
CA ASP A 190 9.17 -16.04 11.57
C ASP A 190 9.11 -14.86 12.56
N GLY A 191 8.69 -13.70 12.09
CA GLY A 191 8.59 -12.47 12.89
C GLY A 191 9.90 -11.73 13.11
N ALA A 192 11.01 -12.21 12.55
CA ALA A 192 12.32 -11.58 12.63
C ALA A 192 12.75 -10.99 11.29
N ILE A 193 13.54 -9.90 11.34
CA ILE A 193 14.20 -9.36 10.16
C ILE A 193 15.48 -10.19 9.91
N VAL A 194 15.52 -10.87 8.76
CA VAL A 194 16.66 -11.70 8.34
C VAL A 194 17.50 -11.03 7.26
N GLY A 195 17.02 -9.95 6.65
CA GLY A 195 17.76 -9.16 5.67
C GLY A 195 17.22 -7.77 5.52
N ILE A 196 18.10 -6.79 5.31
CA ILE A 196 17.78 -5.41 4.94
C ILE A 196 18.78 -4.95 3.88
N GLY A 197 18.31 -4.46 2.76
CA GLY A 197 19.17 -3.96 1.68
C GLY A 197 18.39 -3.63 0.42
N LYS A 198 19.08 -3.35 -0.66
CA LYS A 198 18.51 -3.29 -2.01
C LYS A 198 18.41 -4.69 -2.60
N HIS A 199 17.65 -4.80 -3.69
CA HIS A 199 17.47 -6.07 -4.41
C HIS A 199 18.80 -6.78 -4.69
N GLU A 200 19.75 -6.07 -5.32
CA GLU A 200 21.05 -6.64 -5.70
C GLU A 200 21.90 -7.07 -4.50
N ASP A 201 21.86 -6.29 -3.40
CA ASP A 201 22.60 -6.62 -2.17
C ASP A 201 22.03 -7.88 -1.52
N LEU A 202 20.69 -8.00 -1.47
CA LEU A 202 20.00 -9.14 -0.86
C LEU A 202 20.16 -10.43 -1.65
N LEU A 203 20.32 -10.36 -2.97
CA LEU A 203 20.63 -11.52 -3.80
C LEU A 203 21.97 -12.18 -3.44
N THR A 204 22.88 -11.45 -2.80
CA THR A 204 24.20 -11.96 -2.42
C THR A 204 24.33 -12.22 -0.90
N SER A 205 23.52 -11.53 -0.09
CA SER A 205 23.68 -11.50 1.37
C SER A 205 22.56 -12.20 2.16
N CYS A 206 21.40 -12.46 1.55
CA CYS A 206 20.24 -12.99 2.25
C CYS A 206 19.70 -14.28 1.59
N PRO A 207 20.06 -15.48 2.08
CA PRO A 207 19.59 -16.74 1.51
C PRO A 207 18.07 -16.85 1.41
N CYS A 208 17.33 -16.41 2.44
CA CYS A 208 15.87 -16.41 2.44
C CYS A 208 15.31 -15.55 1.28
N TYR A 209 15.94 -14.40 0.97
CA TYR A 209 15.53 -13.58 -0.17
C TYR A 209 15.79 -14.26 -1.51
N VAL A 210 16.94 -14.94 -1.64
CA VAL A 210 17.29 -15.69 -2.84
C VAL A 210 16.27 -16.81 -3.10
N GLU A 211 15.89 -17.57 -2.07
CA GLU A 211 14.87 -18.61 -2.17
C GLU A 211 13.52 -18.07 -2.65
N ILE A 212 13.11 -16.89 -2.12
CA ILE A 212 11.87 -16.23 -2.57
C ILE A 212 11.96 -15.87 -4.06
N VAL A 213 13.08 -15.30 -4.51
CA VAL A 213 13.29 -14.91 -5.90
C VAL A 213 13.27 -16.13 -6.83
N GLU A 214 13.99 -17.20 -6.47
CA GLU A 214 14.07 -18.43 -7.27
C GLU A 214 12.72 -19.13 -7.37
N SER A 215 11.96 -19.19 -6.27
CA SER A 215 10.62 -19.78 -6.26
C SER A 215 9.65 -19.06 -7.20
N GLN A 216 9.80 -17.74 -7.38
CA GLN A 216 8.93 -16.96 -8.26
C GLN A 216 9.35 -17.02 -9.73
N ARG A 217 10.65 -17.19 -10.02
CA ARG A 217 11.14 -17.38 -11.39
C ARG A 217 10.68 -18.73 -11.96
N SER A 218 10.77 -19.79 -11.18
CA SER A 218 10.33 -21.12 -11.60
C SER A 218 8.85 -21.24 -11.95
N VAL A 219 8.01 -20.37 -11.36
CA VAL A 219 6.56 -20.31 -11.66
C VAL A 219 6.26 -19.51 -12.95
N GLN A 220 7.14 -18.58 -13.34
CA GLN A 220 6.97 -17.79 -14.57
C GLN A 220 7.42 -18.54 -15.84
N ASP A 221 8.31 -19.52 -15.69
CA ASP A 221 8.86 -20.31 -16.79
C ASP A 221 8.08 -21.62 -17.06
N ALA A 222 7.03 -21.92 -16.27
CA ALA A 222 6.19 -23.12 -16.37
C ALA A 222 4.82 -22.81 -16.98
#